data_28bfc255d61756df33435fa151edcdd2
#
_entry.id   28bfc255d61756df33435fa151edcdd2
#
_cell.length_a   1.000
_cell.length_b   1.000
_cell.length_c   1.000
_cell.angle_alpha   90.00
_cell.angle_beta   90.00
_cell.angle_gamma   90.00
#
_symmetry.space_group_name_H-M   'P 1'
#
loop_
_entity.id
_entity.type
_entity.pdbx_description
1 polymer ?
#
loop_
_entity_poly.entity_id
_entity_poly.type
_entity_poly.pdbx_seq_one_letter_code
_entity_poly.pdbx_strand_id
1 'polypeptide(L)'
;MDVWAIVVSSIVALLVGWLGAWATLRSGNPKRKVGWWEQSNTPLFAESRYAGQSGPLTVQLGNTRLRQPRIIDLAIANLGNHDITAVMFHEGAPLRFSFGTPVLAILEYTSEPAANLSQVIDTYADNGALPTGPSVGGVELKPTLLRSGQTVIITVLVDGGREVTRCTDFPLVDVDEAMGLPALPARPFREVFRDTLLHAIAFRNRP
;
A
#
# COMPACT_ATOMS: atom_id res chain seq x y z
N MET A 1 29.15 -25.70 -51.34
CA MET A 1 28.29 -25.15 -50.24
C MET A 1 29.19 -24.89 -49.05
N ASP A 2 29.29 -23.64 -48.65
CA ASP A 2 30.18 -23.28 -47.56
C ASP A 2 29.63 -23.70 -46.22
N VAL A 3 30.24 -24.71 -45.61
CA VAL A 3 29.87 -25.26 -44.31
C VAL A 3 29.80 -24.15 -43.24
N TRP A 4 30.64 -23.12 -43.37
CA TRP A 4 30.63 -21.92 -42.53
C TRP A 4 29.32 -21.13 -42.59
N ALA A 5 28.74 -20.98 -43.79
CA ALA A 5 27.46 -20.30 -43.94
C ALA A 5 26.31 -21.02 -43.24
N ILE A 6 26.32 -22.34 -43.26
CA ILE A 6 25.31 -23.18 -42.54
C ILE A 6 25.48 -23.06 -41.04
N VAL A 7 26.72 -23.07 -40.51
CA VAL A 7 26.99 -22.94 -39.11
C VAL A 7 26.56 -21.56 -38.58
N VAL A 8 26.92 -20.50 -39.29
CA VAL A 8 26.56 -19.12 -38.91
C VAL A 8 25.04 -18.94 -38.93
N SER A 9 24.35 -19.40 -39.98
CA SER A 9 22.87 -19.28 -40.04
C SER A 9 22.16 -20.05 -38.93
N SER A 10 22.69 -21.22 -38.55
CA SER A 10 22.14 -22.00 -37.44
C SER A 10 22.30 -21.30 -36.09
N ILE A 11 23.45 -20.67 -35.84
CA ILE A 11 23.70 -19.91 -34.60
C ILE A 11 22.76 -18.69 -34.53
N VAL A 12 22.61 -17.95 -35.65
CA VAL A 12 21.69 -16.80 -35.69
C VAL A 12 20.26 -17.22 -35.46
N ALA A 13 19.81 -18.33 -36.08
CA ALA A 13 18.45 -18.85 -35.89
C ALA A 13 18.19 -19.25 -34.42
N LEU A 14 19.16 -19.88 -33.76
CA LEU A 14 19.08 -20.23 -32.33
C LEU A 14 18.99 -18.99 -31.44
N LEU A 15 19.79 -17.95 -31.70
CA LEU A 15 19.76 -16.70 -30.95
C LEU A 15 18.43 -15.97 -31.11
N VAL A 16 17.92 -15.87 -32.33
CA VAL A 16 16.61 -15.24 -32.60
C VAL A 16 15.47 -16.04 -31.95
N GLY A 17 15.51 -17.38 -32.05
CA GLY A 17 14.53 -18.24 -31.39
C GLY A 17 14.54 -18.11 -29.87
N TRP A 18 15.74 -18.06 -29.26
CA TRP A 18 15.89 -17.88 -27.82
C TRP A 18 15.42 -16.49 -27.34
N LEU A 19 15.79 -15.42 -28.04
CA LEU A 19 15.31 -14.07 -27.76
C LEU A 19 13.80 -13.94 -27.92
N GLY A 20 13.22 -14.55 -28.95
CA GLY A 20 11.77 -14.59 -29.16
C GLY A 20 11.05 -15.33 -28.03
N ALA A 21 11.53 -16.51 -27.66
CA ALA A 21 10.96 -17.28 -26.53
C ALA A 21 11.08 -16.50 -25.20
N TRP A 22 12.22 -15.88 -24.93
CA TRP A 22 12.44 -15.09 -23.75
C TRP A 22 11.52 -13.85 -23.69
N ALA A 23 11.36 -13.14 -24.80
CA ALA A 23 10.46 -12.00 -24.90
C ALA A 23 8.99 -12.41 -24.69
N THR A 24 8.57 -13.55 -25.25
CA THR A 24 7.22 -14.08 -25.10
C THR A 24 6.93 -14.51 -23.66
N LEU A 25 7.87 -15.19 -23.01
CA LEU A 25 7.74 -15.59 -21.60
C LEU A 25 7.68 -14.38 -20.68
N ARG A 26 8.44 -13.31 -20.99
CA ARG A 26 8.44 -12.08 -20.18
C ARG A 26 7.19 -11.23 -20.40
N SER A 27 6.63 -11.21 -21.60
CA SER A 27 5.42 -10.45 -21.92
C SER A 27 4.12 -11.16 -21.52
N GLY A 28 4.14 -12.49 -21.51
CA GLY A 28 2.96 -13.33 -21.21
C GLY A 28 2.58 -13.42 -19.74
N ASN A 29 3.40 -12.91 -18.82
CA ASN A 29 3.11 -12.97 -17.39
C ASN A 29 3.09 -11.54 -16.82
N PRO A 30 1.97 -10.81 -16.95
CA PRO A 30 1.84 -9.49 -16.39
C PRO A 30 1.98 -9.58 -14.87
N LYS A 31 3.05 -9.02 -14.33
CA LYS A 31 3.25 -8.96 -12.89
C LYS A 31 2.26 -7.98 -12.30
N ARG A 32 1.17 -8.51 -11.75
CA ARG A 32 0.26 -7.77 -10.88
C ARG A 32 0.74 -7.94 -9.46
N LYS A 33 0.85 -6.85 -8.73
CA LYS A 33 1.37 -6.87 -7.37
C LYS A 33 0.69 -5.81 -6.55
N VAL A 34 0.10 -6.19 -5.44
CA VAL A 34 -0.43 -5.26 -4.44
C VAL A 34 0.52 -5.23 -3.25
N GLY A 35 0.96 -4.04 -2.91
CA GLY A 35 1.69 -3.78 -1.67
C GLY A 35 0.81 -3.08 -0.66
N TRP A 36 1.04 -3.36 0.62
CA TRP A 36 0.42 -2.62 1.70
C TRP A 36 1.40 -2.45 2.86
N TRP A 37 1.28 -1.32 3.58
CA TRP A 37 2.13 -1.01 4.73
C TRP A 37 1.48 0.03 5.63
N GLU A 38 1.87 0.03 6.88
CA GLU A 38 1.58 1.10 7.82
C GLU A 38 2.51 2.27 7.52
N GLN A 39 1.97 3.38 7.01
CA GLN A 39 2.74 4.56 6.65
C GLN A 39 3.03 5.40 7.90
N SER A 40 2.07 5.53 8.79
CA SER A 40 2.21 6.19 10.08
C SER A 40 1.38 5.49 11.16
N ASN A 41 1.81 5.63 12.41
CA ASN A 41 1.07 5.15 13.59
C ASN A 41 1.38 6.07 14.77
N THR A 42 0.57 7.10 14.90
CA THR A 42 0.81 8.20 15.81
C THR A 42 -0.17 8.15 16.97
N PRO A 43 0.30 8.05 18.22
CA PRO A 43 -0.56 8.22 19.39
C PRO A 43 -1.05 9.66 19.44
N LEU A 44 -2.34 9.85 19.70
CA LEU A 44 -2.91 11.20 19.88
C LEU A 44 -2.40 11.88 21.14
N PHE A 45 -1.93 11.09 22.11
CA PHE A 45 -1.32 11.62 23.33
C PHE A 45 0.00 10.91 23.61
N ALA A 46 1.06 11.69 23.71
CA ALA A 46 2.26 11.26 24.40
C ALA A 46 2.01 11.36 25.89
N GLU A 47 2.36 10.35 26.67
CA GLU A 47 2.39 10.47 28.13
C GLU A 47 3.25 11.67 28.49
N SER A 48 2.62 12.72 29.05
CA SER A 48 3.35 13.89 29.51
C SER A 48 4.26 13.45 30.66
N ARG A 49 5.56 13.49 30.45
CA ARG A 49 6.54 13.27 31.52
C ARG A 49 6.51 14.37 32.59
N TYR A 50 5.70 15.40 32.39
CA TYR A 50 5.48 16.46 33.38
C TYR A 50 4.27 16.12 34.26
N ALA A 51 4.46 15.15 35.15
CA ALA A 51 3.43 14.68 36.10
C ALA A 51 3.09 15.67 37.21
N GLY A 52 3.35 16.96 37.01
CA GLY A 52 3.25 17.93 38.10
C GLY A 52 2.02 18.83 38.12
N GLN A 53 1.34 19.09 37.04
CA GLN A 53 0.34 20.18 37.00
C GLN A 53 -0.90 19.97 36.12
N SER A 54 -1.06 18.87 35.43
CA SER A 54 -2.25 18.64 34.57
C SER A 54 -2.93 17.35 34.98
N GLY A 55 -4.21 17.43 35.32
CA GLY A 55 -5.03 16.25 35.52
C GLY A 55 -5.02 15.36 34.27
N PRO A 56 -5.44 14.07 34.38
CA PRO A 56 -5.40 13.14 33.25
C PRO A 56 -6.28 13.67 32.13
N LEU A 57 -5.66 13.90 30.96
CA LEU A 57 -6.41 14.28 29.75
C LEU A 57 -7.31 13.10 29.36
N THR A 58 -8.61 13.34 29.34
CA THR A 58 -9.60 12.36 28.94
C THR A 58 -10.13 12.72 27.57
N VAL A 59 -9.99 11.79 26.60
CA VAL A 59 -10.58 11.94 25.28
C VAL A 59 -11.81 11.07 25.18
N GLN A 60 -12.84 11.61 24.55
CA GLN A 60 -14.10 10.92 24.32
C GLN A 60 -14.48 11.08 22.85
N LEU A 61 -14.97 10.00 22.28
CA LEU A 61 -15.65 9.98 20.99
C LEU A 61 -17.12 9.68 21.25
N GLY A 62 -17.98 10.69 21.14
CA GLY A 62 -19.36 10.60 21.61
C GLY A 62 -19.40 10.32 23.11
N ASN A 63 -19.99 9.19 23.51
CA ASN A 63 -20.09 8.75 24.91
C ASN A 63 -19.00 7.74 25.31
N THR A 64 -18.08 7.39 24.41
CA THR A 64 -17.04 6.39 24.65
C THR A 64 -15.74 7.07 25.05
N ARG A 65 -15.25 6.75 26.24
CA ARG A 65 -13.94 7.21 26.71
C ARG A 65 -12.86 6.39 26.04
N LEU A 66 -11.92 7.07 25.36
CA LEU A 66 -10.79 6.45 24.72
C LEU A 66 -9.64 6.27 25.72
N ARG A 67 -8.96 5.11 25.66
CA ARG A 67 -7.85 4.78 26.56
C ARG A 67 -6.51 5.17 25.95
N GLN A 68 -6.27 4.74 24.72
CA GLN A 68 -5.02 4.96 23.99
C GLN A 68 -5.31 5.24 22.50
N PRO A 69 -5.99 6.39 22.21
CA PRO A 69 -6.34 6.71 20.83
C PRO A 69 -5.10 6.94 19.97
N ARG A 70 -5.12 6.35 18.78
CA ARG A 70 -4.03 6.44 17.80
C ARG A 70 -4.62 6.70 16.43
N ILE A 71 -3.87 7.42 15.60
CA ILE A 71 -4.15 7.58 14.18
C ILE A 71 -3.18 6.70 13.41
N ILE A 72 -3.71 5.86 12.54
CA ILE A 72 -2.94 4.97 11.68
C ILE A 72 -3.26 5.30 10.23
N ASP A 73 -2.22 5.49 9.42
CA ASP A 73 -2.31 5.60 7.98
C ASP A 73 -1.91 4.26 7.35
N LEU A 74 -2.88 3.58 6.77
CA LEU A 74 -2.67 2.37 5.99
C LEU A 74 -2.55 2.75 4.51
N ALA A 75 -1.43 2.43 3.89
CA ALA A 75 -1.23 2.58 2.47
C ALA A 75 -1.42 1.24 1.75
N ILE A 76 -2.17 1.25 0.65
CA ILE A 76 -2.39 0.12 -0.26
C ILE A 76 -2.00 0.59 -1.65
N ALA A 77 -1.08 -0.09 -2.33
CA ALA A 77 -0.61 0.33 -3.63
C ALA A 77 -0.59 -0.80 -4.65
N ASN A 78 -1.00 -0.51 -5.87
CA ASN A 78 -0.74 -1.39 -7.00
C ASN A 78 0.68 -1.16 -7.49
N LEU A 79 1.59 -2.05 -7.10
CA LEU A 79 3.02 -2.04 -7.45
C LEU A 79 3.30 -2.73 -8.78
N GLY A 80 2.29 -3.28 -9.42
CA GLY A 80 2.37 -3.96 -10.71
C GLY A 80 2.32 -2.99 -11.89
N ASN A 81 2.58 -3.53 -13.08
CA ASN A 81 2.54 -2.76 -14.34
C ASN A 81 1.16 -2.79 -15.00
N HIS A 82 0.21 -3.48 -14.42
CA HIS A 82 -1.15 -3.65 -14.96
C HIS A 82 -2.19 -3.29 -13.90
N ASP A 83 -3.31 -2.82 -14.38
CA ASP A 83 -4.46 -2.51 -13.52
C ASP A 83 -4.99 -3.78 -12.85
N ILE A 84 -5.47 -3.64 -11.63
CA ILE A 84 -6.21 -4.64 -10.88
C ILE A 84 -7.66 -4.26 -10.95
N THR A 85 -8.47 -5.11 -11.55
CA THR A 85 -9.89 -4.86 -11.77
C THR A 85 -10.75 -5.57 -10.72
N ALA A 86 -11.99 -5.12 -10.54
CA ALA A 86 -12.92 -5.70 -9.57
C ALA A 86 -13.17 -7.21 -9.81
N VAL A 87 -13.05 -7.70 -11.05
CA VAL A 87 -13.23 -9.13 -11.37
C VAL A 87 -12.10 -10.04 -10.87
N MET A 88 -10.98 -9.46 -10.45
CA MET A 88 -9.86 -10.19 -9.86
C MET A 88 -10.05 -10.48 -8.37
N PHE A 89 -11.05 -9.88 -7.76
CA PHE A 89 -11.44 -10.20 -6.40
C PHE A 89 -12.27 -11.48 -6.40
N HIS A 90 -11.72 -12.54 -5.81
CA HIS A 90 -12.37 -13.86 -5.77
C HIS A 90 -13.74 -13.75 -5.12
N GLU A 91 -14.78 -14.17 -5.87
CA GLU A 91 -16.18 -14.10 -5.42
C GLU A 91 -16.65 -12.72 -4.95
N GLY A 92 -15.94 -11.65 -5.35
CA GLY A 92 -16.25 -10.30 -4.90
C GLY A 92 -15.88 -10.02 -3.44
N ALA A 93 -15.05 -10.87 -2.82
CA ALA A 93 -14.60 -10.67 -1.44
C ALA A 93 -13.68 -9.44 -1.33
N PRO A 94 -13.79 -8.63 -0.26
CA PRO A 94 -12.94 -7.46 -0.06
C PRO A 94 -11.55 -7.82 0.48
N LEU A 95 -10.56 -6.95 0.22
CA LEU A 95 -9.30 -6.94 0.97
C LEU A 95 -9.58 -6.47 2.40
N ARG A 96 -9.11 -7.21 3.41
CA ARG A 96 -9.35 -6.89 4.81
C ARG A 96 -8.06 -6.69 5.59
N PHE A 97 -8.05 -5.63 6.40
CA PHE A 97 -6.93 -5.26 7.24
C PHE A 97 -7.36 -5.10 8.68
N SER A 98 -6.67 -5.78 9.60
CA SER A 98 -6.86 -5.66 11.03
C SER A 98 -5.69 -4.92 11.67
N PHE A 99 -5.99 -4.08 12.65
CA PHE A 99 -5.00 -3.30 13.40
C PHE A 99 -4.73 -3.90 14.79
N GLY A 100 -5.30 -5.08 15.09
CA GLY A 100 -5.21 -5.71 16.41
C GLY A 100 -5.96 -4.98 17.51
N THR A 101 -6.54 -3.83 17.20
CA THR A 101 -7.32 -2.96 18.09
C THR A 101 -8.59 -2.51 17.39
N PRO A 102 -9.68 -2.18 18.13
CA PRO A 102 -10.91 -1.71 17.53
C PRO A 102 -10.72 -0.45 16.70
N VAL A 103 -11.20 -0.45 15.45
CA VAL A 103 -11.30 0.74 14.61
C VAL A 103 -12.56 1.50 15.04
N LEU A 104 -12.39 2.75 15.43
CA LEU A 104 -13.47 3.61 15.89
C LEU A 104 -14.10 4.42 14.75
N ALA A 105 -13.25 4.89 13.81
CA ALA A 105 -13.70 5.66 12.66
C ALA A 105 -12.65 5.62 11.54
N ILE A 106 -13.12 5.71 10.30
CA ILE A 106 -12.30 6.13 9.16
C ILE A 106 -12.36 7.66 9.15
N LEU A 107 -11.20 8.31 9.28
CA LEU A 107 -11.11 9.76 9.33
C LEU A 107 -11.02 10.35 7.93
N GLU A 108 -10.22 9.74 7.07
CA GLU A 108 -9.94 10.20 5.73
C GLU A 108 -9.51 9.03 4.84
N TYR A 109 -9.71 9.18 3.55
CA TYR A 109 -9.07 8.34 2.54
C TYR A 109 -8.66 9.21 1.36
N THR A 110 -7.45 8.96 0.87
CA THR A 110 -6.88 9.65 -0.29
C THR A 110 -6.42 8.63 -1.33
N SER A 111 -6.35 9.06 -2.58
CA SER A 111 -5.83 8.21 -3.67
C SER A 111 -5.00 9.04 -4.62
N GLU A 112 -3.86 8.48 -5.04
CA GLU A 112 -3.00 9.06 -6.05
C GLU A 112 -2.70 8.00 -7.14
N PRO A 113 -3.16 8.22 -8.38
CA PRO A 113 -4.00 9.30 -8.88
C PRO A 113 -5.39 9.30 -8.22
N ALA A 114 -6.02 10.48 -8.18
CA ALA A 114 -7.31 10.67 -7.52
C ALA A 114 -8.39 9.73 -8.06
N ALA A 115 -9.11 9.08 -7.15
CA ALA A 115 -10.24 8.20 -7.44
C ALA A 115 -11.33 8.39 -6.37
N ASN A 116 -12.58 8.17 -6.75
CA ASN A 116 -13.68 8.18 -5.79
C ASN A 116 -13.77 6.82 -5.10
N LEU A 117 -13.37 6.78 -3.84
CA LEU A 117 -13.31 5.57 -3.02
C LEU A 117 -14.40 5.50 -1.95
N SER A 118 -15.32 6.47 -1.91
CA SER A 118 -16.31 6.62 -0.83
C SER A 118 -17.25 5.42 -0.64
N GLN A 119 -17.44 4.60 -1.66
CA GLN A 119 -18.32 3.43 -1.60
C GLN A 119 -17.55 2.11 -1.50
N VAL A 120 -16.23 2.16 -1.61
CA VAL A 120 -15.39 0.95 -1.67
C VAL A 120 -14.55 0.74 -0.42
N ILE A 121 -14.44 1.75 0.45
CA ILE A 121 -13.75 1.65 1.74
C ILE A 121 -14.80 1.64 2.83
N ASP A 122 -14.74 0.62 3.70
CA ASP A 122 -15.69 0.45 4.80
C ASP A 122 -14.99 -0.17 6.02
N THR A 123 -15.68 -0.21 7.14
CA THR A 123 -15.24 -0.94 8.32
C THR A 123 -15.96 -2.27 8.38
N TYR A 124 -15.31 -3.31 8.88
CA TYR A 124 -15.94 -4.61 9.12
C TYR A 124 -15.82 -5.00 10.58
N ALA A 125 -16.83 -5.71 11.08
CA ALA A 125 -16.81 -6.29 12.42
C ALA A 125 -16.18 -7.69 12.36
N ASP A 126 -15.27 -7.97 13.28
CA ASP A 126 -14.78 -9.33 13.47
C ASP A 126 -15.79 -10.12 14.27
N ASN A 127 -16.41 -11.12 13.64
CA ASN A 127 -17.48 -11.95 14.23
C ASN A 127 -17.02 -12.80 15.44
N GLY A 128 -15.75 -12.73 15.80
CA GLY A 128 -15.17 -13.39 16.98
C GLY A 128 -15.17 -12.55 18.26
N ALA A 129 -15.49 -11.26 18.19
CA ALA A 129 -15.51 -10.40 19.37
C ALA A 129 -16.85 -10.46 20.10
N LEU A 130 -16.79 -10.63 21.41
CA LEU A 130 -17.95 -10.63 22.31
C LEU A 130 -18.78 -9.34 22.19
N PRO A 131 -20.13 -9.39 22.28
CA PRO A 131 -21.04 -8.32 21.88
C PRO A 131 -21.18 -7.16 22.89
N THR A 132 -20.11 -6.75 23.54
CA THR A 132 -20.16 -5.70 24.57
C THR A 132 -19.31 -4.46 24.25
N GLY A 133 -19.31 -4.01 22.98
CA GLY A 133 -18.65 -2.77 22.61
C GLY A 133 -18.57 -2.60 21.09
N PRO A 134 -18.17 -1.45 20.56
CA PRO A 134 -17.92 -1.27 19.14
C PRO A 134 -16.64 -2.03 18.76
N SER A 135 -16.74 -3.33 18.59
CA SER A 135 -15.64 -4.16 18.09
C SER A 135 -15.70 -4.17 16.56
N VAL A 136 -15.22 -3.10 15.96
CA VAL A 136 -14.98 -3.10 14.53
C VAL A 136 -13.66 -3.82 14.31
N GLY A 137 -13.66 -4.93 13.56
CA GLY A 137 -12.49 -5.78 13.36
C GLY A 137 -11.37 -5.11 12.55
N GLY A 138 -11.73 -4.21 11.64
CA GLY A 138 -10.75 -3.54 10.80
C GLY A 138 -11.37 -2.73 9.67
N VAL A 139 -10.58 -2.53 8.61
CA VAL A 139 -10.99 -1.82 7.40
C VAL A 139 -10.98 -2.79 6.22
N GLU A 140 -11.98 -2.66 5.37
CA GLU A 140 -12.06 -3.41 4.12
C GLU A 140 -12.04 -2.49 2.90
N LEU A 141 -11.34 -2.94 1.87
CA LEU A 141 -11.38 -2.37 0.53
C LEU A 141 -12.17 -3.32 -0.36
N LYS A 142 -13.38 -2.91 -0.75
CA LYS A 142 -14.28 -3.65 -1.63
C LYS A 142 -13.72 -3.74 -3.05
N PRO A 143 -14.18 -4.71 -3.86
CA PRO A 143 -13.75 -4.86 -5.24
C PRO A 143 -13.82 -3.54 -6.02
N THR A 144 -12.68 -3.10 -6.52
CA THR A 144 -12.54 -1.82 -7.24
C THR A 144 -11.42 -1.89 -8.26
N LEU A 145 -11.32 -0.86 -9.09
CA LEU A 145 -10.22 -0.68 -10.02
C LEU A 145 -9.05 0.00 -9.27
N LEU A 146 -7.92 -0.70 -9.15
CA LEU A 146 -6.65 -0.13 -8.73
C LEU A 146 -5.74 -0.03 -9.96
N ARG A 147 -5.53 1.19 -10.43
CA ARG A 147 -4.67 1.45 -11.60
C ARG A 147 -3.22 1.13 -11.28
N SER A 148 -2.44 0.80 -12.30
CA SER A 148 -0.98 0.64 -12.15
C SER A 148 -0.36 1.88 -11.53
N GLY A 149 0.44 1.70 -10.48
CA GLY A 149 1.07 2.77 -9.71
C GLY A 149 0.12 3.55 -8.78
N GLN A 150 -1.16 3.20 -8.71
CA GLN A 150 -2.10 3.86 -7.80
C GLN A 150 -1.83 3.48 -6.36
N THR A 151 -1.81 4.48 -5.49
CA THR A 151 -1.73 4.33 -4.03
C THR A 151 -2.99 4.86 -3.38
N VAL A 152 -3.56 4.09 -2.48
CA VAL A 152 -4.70 4.45 -1.63
C VAL A 152 -4.20 4.53 -0.20
N ILE A 153 -4.46 5.63 0.48
CA ILE A 153 -4.13 5.82 1.90
C ILE A 153 -5.44 5.93 2.66
N ILE A 154 -5.59 5.14 3.71
CA ILE A 154 -6.75 5.12 4.59
C ILE A 154 -6.29 5.52 5.99
N THR A 155 -6.78 6.64 6.49
CA THR A 155 -6.49 7.15 7.82
C THR A 155 -7.60 6.72 8.78
N VAL A 156 -7.23 5.96 9.80
CA VAL A 156 -8.17 5.42 10.78
C VAL A 156 -7.85 5.87 12.19
N LEU A 157 -8.89 6.04 13.00
CA LEU A 157 -8.79 6.21 14.44
C LEU A 157 -9.02 4.85 15.12
N VAL A 158 -8.07 4.42 15.92
CA VAL A 158 -8.15 3.20 16.72
C VAL A 158 -7.99 3.51 18.21
N ASP A 159 -8.47 2.63 19.11
CA ASP A 159 -8.25 2.76 20.55
C ASP A 159 -7.57 1.51 21.09
N GLY A 160 -6.29 1.61 21.41
CA GLY A 160 -5.51 0.52 21.97
C GLY A 160 -4.01 0.72 21.83
N GLY A 161 -3.25 -0.28 22.30
CA GLY A 161 -1.80 -0.33 22.19
C GLY A 161 -1.33 -0.37 20.73
N ARG A 162 -0.01 -0.27 20.57
CA ARG A 162 0.59 -0.47 19.25
C ARG A 162 0.63 -1.96 18.91
N GLU A 163 -0.30 -2.38 18.09
CA GLU A 163 -0.34 -3.72 17.52
C GLU A 163 0.16 -3.70 16.07
N VAL A 164 0.47 -4.88 15.56
CA VAL A 164 0.93 -5.02 14.18
C VAL A 164 -0.27 -5.06 13.24
N THR A 165 -0.30 -4.16 12.28
CA THR A 165 -1.28 -4.20 11.18
C THR A 165 -1.08 -5.46 10.35
N ARG A 166 -2.16 -6.15 10.02
CA ARG A 166 -2.15 -7.41 9.25
C ARG A 166 -3.21 -7.37 8.15
N CYS A 167 -2.87 -7.90 7.00
CA CYS A 167 -3.86 -8.29 6.01
C CYS A 167 -4.49 -9.61 6.47
N THR A 168 -5.78 -9.62 6.77
CA THR A 168 -6.50 -10.80 7.25
C THR A 168 -7.17 -11.56 6.13
N ASP A 169 -7.45 -10.88 5.02
CA ASP A 169 -8.05 -11.49 3.83
C ASP A 169 -7.48 -10.83 2.58
N PHE A 170 -6.89 -11.64 1.70
CA PHE A 170 -6.29 -11.22 0.42
C PHE A 170 -6.90 -12.01 -0.73
N PRO A 171 -8.13 -11.69 -1.16
CA PRO A 171 -8.89 -12.48 -2.13
C PRO A 171 -8.52 -12.19 -3.59
N LEU A 172 -7.34 -11.63 -3.88
CA LEU A 172 -6.94 -11.32 -5.24
C LEU A 172 -6.36 -12.53 -5.97
N VAL A 173 -6.89 -12.83 -7.15
CA VAL A 173 -6.45 -13.93 -8.01
C VAL A 173 -5.40 -13.41 -9.00
N ASP A 174 -4.32 -14.17 -9.19
CA ASP A 174 -3.19 -13.84 -10.08
C ASP A 174 -2.49 -12.50 -9.72
N VAL A 175 -2.49 -12.16 -8.44
CA VAL A 175 -1.86 -10.95 -7.90
C VAL A 175 -0.95 -11.33 -6.74
N ASP A 176 0.31 -10.93 -6.82
CA ASP A 176 1.28 -11.14 -5.74
C ASP A 176 1.02 -10.16 -4.59
N GLU A 177 1.01 -10.66 -3.37
CA GLU A 177 1.00 -9.83 -2.16
C GLU A 177 2.42 -9.39 -1.81
N ALA A 178 2.59 -8.10 -1.47
CA ALA A 178 3.83 -7.56 -0.93
C ALA A 178 3.56 -6.85 0.40
N MET A 179 4.11 -7.39 1.45
CA MET A 179 4.10 -6.74 2.76
C MET A 179 5.31 -5.84 2.93
N GLY A 180 5.09 -4.61 3.39
CA GLY A 180 6.15 -3.65 3.70
C GLY A 180 6.28 -2.53 2.66
N LEU A 181 7.08 -1.52 3.02
CA LEU A 181 7.39 -0.40 2.14
C LEU A 181 7.90 -0.93 0.79
N PRO A 182 7.32 -0.46 -0.34
CA PRO A 182 7.94 -0.74 -1.62
C PRO A 182 9.39 -0.25 -1.51
N ALA A 183 10.34 -1.09 -1.90
CA ALA A 183 11.70 -0.62 -2.11
C ALA A 183 11.57 0.60 -3.02
N LEU A 184 11.83 1.79 -2.48
CA LEU A 184 11.79 3.03 -3.26
C LEU A 184 12.53 2.72 -4.55
N PRO A 185 11.89 2.89 -5.74
CA PRO A 185 12.63 2.73 -6.98
C PRO A 185 13.84 3.62 -6.83
N ALA A 186 15.03 3.02 -6.89
CA ALA A 186 16.27 3.76 -6.78
C ALA A 186 16.13 4.88 -7.82
N ARG A 187 15.89 6.11 -7.38
CA ARG A 187 15.77 7.26 -8.28
C ARG A 187 17.00 7.18 -9.17
N PRO A 188 16.87 7.11 -10.48
CA PRO A 188 18.04 6.98 -11.34
C PRO A 188 18.98 8.12 -10.95
N PHE A 189 20.22 7.78 -10.64
CA PHE A 189 21.26 8.68 -10.10
C PHE A 189 21.36 10.00 -10.89
N ARG A 190 20.89 10.01 -12.13
CA ARG A 190 20.76 11.17 -13.01
C ARG A 190 19.78 12.24 -12.53
N GLU A 191 18.65 11.88 -11.89
CA GLU A 191 17.67 12.87 -11.43
C GLU A 191 18.14 13.56 -10.15
N VAL A 192 18.73 12.81 -9.22
CA VAL A 192 19.32 13.37 -8.00
C VAL A 192 20.45 14.34 -8.34
N PHE A 193 21.28 14.01 -9.33
CA PHE A 193 22.38 14.86 -9.77
C PHE A 193 21.88 16.14 -10.47
N ARG A 194 20.80 16.06 -11.24
CA ARG A 194 20.21 17.21 -11.94
C ARG A 194 19.62 18.23 -10.99
N ASP A 195 18.88 17.77 -9.96
CA ASP A 195 18.25 18.64 -8.98
C ASP A 195 19.29 19.30 -8.05
N THR A 196 20.34 18.56 -7.68
CA THR A 196 21.44 19.11 -6.87
C THR A 196 22.26 20.13 -7.66
N LEU A 197 22.49 19.91 -8.96
CA LEU A 197 23.25 20.81 -9.82
C LEU A 197 22.46 22.09 -10.12
N LEU A 198 21.14 21.98 -10.33
CA LEU A 198 20.27 23.15 -10.52
C LEU A 198 20.19 24.02 -9.26
N HIS A 199 20.15 23.40 -8.08
CA HIS A 199 20.20 24.13 -6.81
C HIS A 199 21.55 24.81 -6.58
N ALA A 200 22.66 24.15 -6.89
CA ALA A 200 24.00 24.74 -6.75
C ALA A 200 24.22 25.94 -7.69
N ILE A 201 23.65 25.89 -8.91
CA ILE A 201 23.75 27.00 -9.88
C ILE A 201 22.86 28.18 -9.46
N ALA A 202 21.67 27.91 -8.89
CA ALA A 202 20.75 28.94 -8.45
C ALA A 202 21.30 29.75 -7.26
N PHE A 203 22.10 29.12 -6.39
CA PHE A 203 22.74 29.81 -5.25
C PHE A 203 23.94 30.69 -5.66
N ARG A 204 24.57 30.42 -6.82
CA ARG A 204 25.74 31.17 -7.26
C ARG A 204 25.41 32.51 -7.97
N ASN A 205 24.15 32.72 -8.34
CA ASN A 205 23.71 33.92 -9.09
C ASN A 205 22.85 34.88 -8.26
N ARG A 206 22.98 34.88 -6.92
CA ARG A 206 22.42 35.98 -6.10
C ARG A 206 23.54 36.99 -5.83
N PRO A 207 23.38 38.26 -6.29
CA PRO A 207 24.29 39.36 -6.00
C PRO A 207 24.29 39.74 -4.52
#